data_5a2d579c7d541cc31ec0e119073e7893
#
_entry.id   5a2d579c7d541cc31ec0e119073e7893
#
_cell.length_a   1.000
_cell.length_b   1.000
_cell.length_c   1.000
_cell.angle_alpha   90.00
_cell.angle_beta   90.00
_cell.angle_gamma   90.00
#
_symmetry.space_group_name_H-M   'P 1'
#
loop_
_entity.id
_entity.type
_entity.pdbx_description
1 polymer ?
#
loop_
_entity_poly.entity_id
_entity_poly.type
_entity_poly.pdbx_seq_one_letter_code
_entity_poly.pdbx_strand_id
1 'polypeptide(L)'
;VMPGFKLAQKINEVYSKNPNINCLILLNHGIFTFADNAKDAYSLMIKYISDAEKTLTKLKKKKIKQIKKTKFNFSTADIAPILRGLLSEKNDNKFILNFKKNSKLDYFINGKDINRYSNEGTATPDHVIRVKPFPLVISPKANCTLDEFKNLAEKKFKEYRKKYKKYFVATKKKSQE
;
A
#
# COMPACT_ATOMS: atom_id res chain seq x y z
N VAL A 1 14.37 -5.62 -5.70
CA VAL A 1 15.43 -4.84 -6.39
C VAL A 1 14.77 -3.58 -6.92
N MET A 2 15.38 -2.42 -6.72
CA MET A 2 14.87 -1.15 -7.28
C MET A 2 14.90 -1.18 -8.81
N PRO A 3 13.92 -0.56 -9.49
CA PRO A 3 13.97 -0.36 -10.94
C PRO A 3 15.24 0.37 -11.34
N GLY A 4 15.83 -0.04 -12.48
CA GLY A 4 17.05 0.55 -13.01
C GLY A 4 18.10 -0.50 -13.36
N PHE A 5 19.35 -0.08 -13.49
CA PHE A 5 20.44 -0.92 -13.98
C PHE A 5 20.64 -2.24 -13.21
N LYS A 6 20.59 -2.18 -11.87
CA LYS A 6 20.70 -3.40 -11.02
C LYS A 6 19.59 -4.43 -11.29
N LEU A 7 18.37 -3.97 -11.59
CA LEU A 7 17.28 -4.85 -11.98
C LEU A 7 17.53 -5.47 -13.35
N ALA A 8 17.96 -4.67 -14.32
CA ALA A 8 18.31 -5.15 -15.66
C ALA A 8 19.42 -6.21 -15.62
N GLN A 9 20.48 -5.98 -14.83
CA GLN A 9 21.52 -6.99 -14.62
C GLN A 9 20.95 -8.29 -14.06
N LYS A 10 20.05 -8.19 -13.05
CA LYS A 10 19.44 -9.38 -12.42
C LYS A 10 18.54 -10.16 -13.39
N ILE A 11 17.79 -9.46 -14.22
CA ILE A 11 16.99 -10.07 -15.28
C ILE A 11 17.90 -10.80 -16.26
N ASN A 12 18.99 -10.17 -16.69
CA ASN A 12 19.96 -10.79 -17.60
C ASN A 12 20.62 -12.03 -17.01
N GLU A 13 21.01 -12.00 -15.71
CA GLU A 13 21.54 -13.18 -15.01
C GLU A 13 20.57 -14.37 -15.00
N VAL A 14 19.26 -14.11 -14.77
CA VAL A 14 18.24 -15.15 -14.75
C VAL A 14 17.99 -15.68 -16.14
N TYR A 15 17.91 -14.82 -17.15
CA TYR A 15 17.71 -15.17 -18.53
C TYR A 15 18.87 -16.00 -19.09
N SER A 16 20.12 -15.60 -18.83
CA SER A 16 21.31 -16.31 -19.30
C SER A 16 21.42 -17.74 -18.75
N LYS A 17 20.87 -17.97 -17.53
CA LYS A 17 20.79 -19.32 -16.96
C LYS A 17 19.62 -20.15 -17.50
N ASN A 18 18.61 -19.51 -18.06
CA ASN A 18 17.38 -20.14 -18.53
C ASN A 18 16.92 -19.50 -19.86
N PRO A 19 17.66 -19.69 -20.96
CA PRO A 19 17.41 -18.97 -22.21
C PRO A 19 16.10 -19.35 -22.90
N ASN A 20 15.48 -20.47 -22.52
CA ASN A 20 14.22 -20.94 -23.10
C ASN A 20 12.97 -20.35 -22.44
N ILE A 21 13.12 -19.46 -21.47
CA ILE A 21 11.97 -18.77 -20.87
C ILE A 21 11.51 -17.62 -21.76
N ASN A 22 10.20 -17.37 -21.76
CA ASN A 22 9.57 -16.29 -22.50
C ASN A 22 8.82 -15.30 -21.59
N CYS A 23 8.96 -15.48 -20.28
CA CYS A 23 8.29 -14.68 -19.26
C CYS A 23 9.14 -14.62 -17.99
N LEU A 24 9.13 -13.46 -17.33
CA LEU A 24 9.67 -13.23 -16.00
C LEU A 24 8.65 -12.52 -15.12
N ILE A 25 8.36 -13.08 -13.96
CA ILE A 25 7.52 -12.43 -12.96
C ILE A 25 8.42 -11.77 -11.91
N LEU A 26 8.33 -10.45 -11.83
CA LEU A 26 9.01 -9.65 -10.83
C LEU A 26 8.07 -9.42 -9.65
N LEU A 27 8.34 -10.06 -8.53
CA LEU A 27 7.52 -9.93 -7.31
C LEU A 27 7.36 -8.46 -6.91
N ASN A 28 6.12 -8.06 -6.63
CA ASN A 28 5.72 -6.69 -6.31
C ASN A 28 6.06 -5.65 -7.39
N HIS A 29 6.27 -6.06 -8.63
CA HIS A 29 6.61 -5.17 -9.73
C HIS A 29 5.70 -5.40 -10.94
N GLY A 30 5.74 -6.59 -11.51
CA GLY A 30 4.94 -6.92 -12.69
C GLY A 30 5.46 -8.13 -13.44
N ILE A 31 5.04 -8.26 -14.69
CA ILE A 31 5.41 -9.32 -15.59
C ILE A 31 6.15 -8.76 -16.80
N PHE A 32 7.18 -9.44 -17.24
CA PHE A 32 7.86 -9.19 -18.50
C PHE A 32 7.67 -10.42 -19.41
N THR A 33 7.32 -10.16 -20.65
CA THR A 33 7.26 -11.18 -21.71
C THR A 33 8.16 -10.75 -22.86
N PHE A 34 8.77 -11.71 -23.51
CA PHE A 34 9.67 -11.49 -24.63
C PHE A 34 9.56 -12.60 -25.64
N ALA A 35 9.71 -12.25 -26.89
CA ALA A 35 9.68 -13.12 -28.08
C ALA A 35 10.46 -12.45 -29.22
N ASP A 36 10.59 -13.13 -30.35
CA ASP A 36 11.34 -12.61 -31.51
C ASP A 36 10.69 -11.38 -32.16
N ASN A 37 9.42 -11.14 -31.88
CA ASN A 37 8.70 -9.96 -32.37
C ASN A 37 7.72 -9.42 -31.34
N ALA A 38 7.31 -8.16 -31.50
CA ALA A 38 6.44 -7.46 -30.57
C ALA A 38 5.02 -8.08 -30.46
N LYS A 39 4.48 -8.61 -31.55
CA LYS A 39 3.15 -9.24 -31.55
C LYS A 39 3.12 -10.47 -30.67
N ASP A 40 4.12 -11.34 -30.78
CA ASP A 40 4.19 -12.56 -29.98
C ASP A 40 4.47 -12.26 -28.51
N ALA A 41 5.37 -11.32 -28.22
CA ALA A 41 5.60 -10.84 -26.85
C ALA A 41 4.33 -10.30 -26.20
N TYR A 42 3.54 -9.52 -26.92
CA TYR A 42 2.25 -9.01 -26.44
C TYR A 42 1.21 -10.14 -26.26
N SER A 43 1.14 -11.06 -27.20
CA SER A 43 0.22 -12.21 -27.10
C SER A 43 0.53 -13.09 -25.88
N LEU A 44 1.80 -13.31 -25.58
CA LEU A 44 2.24 -13.99 -24.36
C LEU A 44 1.80 -13.22 -23.09
N MET A 45 1.93 -11.89 -23.08
CA MET A 45 1.48 -11.05 -21.96
C MET A 45 -0.01 -11.28 -21.70
N ILE A 46 -0.85 -11.15 -22.71
CA ILE A 46 -2.30 -11.36 -22.60
C ILE A 46 -2.62 -12.77 -22.12
N LYS A 47 -1.94 -13.80 -22.67
CA LYS A 47 -2.11 -15.19 -22.25
C LYS A 47 -1.83 -15.37 -20.77
N TYR A 48 -0.68 -14.94 -20.28
CA TYR A 48 -0.28 -15.15 -18.88
C TYR A 48 -1.16 -14.35 -17.88
N ILE A 49 -1.56 -13.13 -18.24
CA ILE A 49 -2.51 -12.35 -17.43
C ILE A 49 -3.86 -13.07 -17.37
N SER A 50 -4.38 -13.54 -18.51
CA SER A 50 -5.65 -14.28 -18.56
C SER A 50 -5.61 -15.58 -17.76
N ASP A 51 -4.50 -16.30 -17.78
CA ASP A 51 -4.33 -17.54 -17.01
C ASP A 51 -4.23 -17.24 -15.50
N ALA A 52 -3.58 -16.15 -15.11
CA ALA A 52 -3.57 -15.66 -13.74
C ALA A 52 -4.98 -15.27 -13.26
N GLU A 53 -5.76 -14.55 -14.08
CA GLU A 53 -7.16 -14.19 -13.76
C GLU A 53 -8.04 -15.42 -13.60
N LYS A 54 -7.94 -16.40 -14.50
CA LYS A 54 -8.66 -17.69 -14.39
C LYS A 54 -8.31 -18.41 -13.08
N THR A 55 -7.04 -18.41 -12.70
CA THR A 55 -6.58 -19.02 -11.45
C THR A 55 -7.16 -18.29 -10.24
N LEU A 56 -7.09 -16.95 -10.23
CA LEU A 56 -7.65 -16.13 -9.15
C LEU A 56 -9.18 -16.31 -9.01
N THR A 57 -9.90 -16.47 -10.11
CA THR A 57 -11.36 -16.71 -10.05
C THR A 57 -11.72 -18.06 -9.44
N LYS A 58 -10.87 -19.09 -9.65
CA LYS A 58 -11.05 -20.43 -9.04
C LYS A 58 -10.72 -20.44 -7.55
N LEU A 59 -9.86 -19.53 -7.07
CA LEU A 59 -9.50 -19.44 -5.66
C LEU A 59 -10.67 -18.88 -4.85
N LYS A 60 -11.02 -19.57 -3.75
CA LYS A 60 -12.02 -19.04 -2.81
C LYS A 60 -11.53 -17.73 -2.19
N LYS A 61 -12.19 -16.62 -2.50
CA LYS A 61 -11.89 -15.32 -1.91
C LYS A 61 -12.15 -15.37 -0.41
N LYS A 62 -11.11 -15.24 0.40
CA LYS A 62 -11.28 -15.07 1.85
C LYS A 62 -11.95 -13.73 2.11
N LYS A 63 -13.15 -13.76 2.69
CA LYS A 63 -13.87 -12.54 3.11
C LYS A 63 -13.18 -11.92 4.32
N ILE A 64 -13.01 -10.61 4.30
CA ILE A 64 -12.54 -9.87 5.47
C ILE A 64 -13.65 -9.93 6.53
N LYS A 65 -13.34 -10.50 7.70
CA LYS A 65 -14.27 -10.52 8.83
C LYS A 65 -14.53 -9.09 9.29
N GLN A 66 -15.79 -8.65 9.21
CA GLN A 66 -16.18 -7.28 9.56
C GLN A 66 -16.40 -7.13 11.07
N ILE A 67 -16.04 -5.96 11.59
CA ILE A 67 -16.47 -5.52 12.93
C ILE A 67 -17.73 -4.68 12.80
N LYS A 68 -18.49 -4.57 13.90
CA LYS A 68 -19.66 -3.69 13.96
C LYS A 68 -19.22 -2.24 13.77
N LYS A 69 -19.87 -1.52 12.85
CA LYS A 69 -19.59 -0.09 12.64
C LYS A 69 -19.84 0.69 13.91
N THR A 70 -18.87 1.46 14.34
CA THR A 70 -19.00 2.37 15.48
C THR A 70 -19.60 3.68 15.02
N LYS A 71 -20.59 4.18 15.73
CA LYS A 71 -21.11 5.55 15.54
C LYS A 71 -20.35 6.48 16.48
N PHE A 72 -19.99 7.64 15.99
CA PHE A 72 -19.35 8.70 16.75
C PHE A 72 -20.25 9.92 16.80
N ASN A 73 -20.17 10.71 17.87
CA ASN A 73 -20.92 11.94 18.07
C ASN A 73 -20.22 13.16 17.43
N PHE A 74 -19.21 12.94 16.60
CA PHE A 74 -18.47 13.95 15.88
C PHE A 74 -18.38 13.61 14.39
N SER A 75 -18.25 14.62 13.58
CA SER A 75 -18.21 14.56 12.12
C SER A 75 -16.78 14.65 11.58
N THR A 76 -16.63 14.52 10.26
CA THR A 76 -15.37 14.82 9.57
C THR A 76 -14.96 16.28 9.71
N ALA A 77 -15.91 17.21 9.84
CA ALA A 77 -15.63 18.63 10.07
C ALA A 77 -14.97 18.86 11.44
N ASP A 78 -15.37 18.11 12.46
CA ASP A 78 -14.82 18.23 13.80
C ASP A 78 -13.39 17.67 13.89
N ILE A 79 -13.10 16.57 13.19
CA ILE A 79 -11.76 15.94 13.21
C ILE A 79 -10.76 16.58 12.25
N ALA A 80 -11.23 17.27 11.20
CA ALA A 80 -10.35 17.87 10.20
C ALA A 80 -9.36 18.90 10.78
N PRO A 81 -9.75 19.84 11.66
CA PRO A 81 -8.81 20.77 12.29
C PRO A 81 -7.75 20.05 13.13
N ILE A 82 -8.15 19.02 13.88
CA ILE A 82 -7.23 18.23 14.71
C ILE A 82 -6.16 17.56 13.83
N LEU A 83 -6.59 16.86 12.79
CA LEU A 83 -5.66 16.16 11.89
C LEU A 83 -4.75 17.13 11.13
N ARG A 84 -5.29 18.28 10.69
CA ARG A 84 -4.49 19.33 10.04
C ARG A 84 -3.45 19.91 10.99
N GLY A 85 -3.81 20.19 12.23
CA GLY A 85 -2.88 20.65 13.26
C GLY A 85 -1.74 19.68 13.47
N LEU A 86 -2.02 18.39 13.66
CA LEU A 86 -1.01 17.35 13.83
C LEU A 86 -0.08 17.17 12.62
N LEU A 87 -0.58 17.40 11.40
CA LEU A 87 0.24 17.38 10.18
C LEU A 87 1.16 18.60 10.09
N SER A 88 0.68 19.77 10.48
CA SER A 88 1.38 21.06 10.36
C SER A 88 2.37 21.34 11.51
N GLU A 89 2.29 20.59 12.61
CA GLU A 89 2.99 20.85 13.89
C GLU A 89 4.53 21.03 13.78
N LYS A 90 5.14 20.57 12.69
CA LYS A 90 6.60 20.66 12.48
C LYS A 90 7.02 21.38 11.20
N ASN A 91 6.09 21.80 10.40
CA ASN A 91 6.35 22.46 9.13
C ASN A 91 5.31 23.56 8.92
N ASP A 92 5.69 24.71 8.38
CA ASP A 92 4.75 25.77 7.96
C ASP A 92 3.86 25.38 6.77
N ASN A 93 3.84 24.09 6.42
CA ASN A 93 3.02 23.56 5.33
C ASN A 93 1.55 23.52 5.73
N LYS A 94 0.73 24.18 4.94
CA LYS A 94 -0.74 24.12 5.04
C LYS A 94 -1.26 22.93 4.27
N PHE A 95 -1.86 21.96 4.96
CA PHE A 95 -2.44 20.78 4.33
C PHE A 95 -3.94 20.95 4.08
N ILE A 96 -4.40 20.41 2.96
CA ILE A 96 -5.82 20.21 2.66
C ILE A 96 -6.13 18.73 2.85
N LEU A 97 -7.17 18.42 3.62
CA LEU A 97 -7.61 17.04 3.84
C LEU A 97 -8.73 16.69 2.85
N ASN A 98 -8.60 15.56 2.20
CA ASN A 98 -9.63 14.99 1.35
C ASN A 98 -10.20 13.74 2.02
N PHE A 99 -11.48 13.77 2.37
CA PHE A 99 -12.18 12.65 2.97
C PHE A 99 -12.89 11.83 1.89
N LYS A 100 -12.53 10.56 1.79
CA LYS A 100 -13.15 9.62 0.85
C LYS A 100 -13.98 8.58 1.59
N LYS A 101 -15.19 8.34 1.09
CA LYS A 101 -16.10 7.32 1.63
C LYS A 101 -16.80 6.60 0.48
N ASN A 102 -16.73 5.28 0.48
CA ASN A 102 -17.51 4.41 -0.39
C ASN A 102 -17.59 3.00 0.19
N SER A 103 -18.43 2.14 -0.36
CA SER A 103 -18.65 0.78 0.15
C SER A 103 -17.40 -0.10 0.19
N LYS A 104 -16.48 0.05 -0.78
CA LYS A 104 -15.20 -0.70 -0.82
C LYS A 104 -14.26 -0.25 0.29
N LEU A 105 -14.14 1.06 0.49
CA LEU A 105 -13.35 1.63 1.60
C LEU A 105 -13.95 1.23 2.95
N ASP A 106 -15.27 1.36 3.10
CA ASP A 106 -15.97 0.94 4.32
C ASP A 106 -15.73 -0.53 4.62
N TYR A 107 -15.80 -1.40 3.62
CA TYR A 107 -15.49 -2.82 3.78
C TYR A 107 -14.05 -3.06 4.22
N PHE A 108 -13.10 -2.34 3.66
CA PHE A 108 -11.69 -2.46 4.01
C PHE A 108 -11.39 -1.95 5.42
N ILE A 109 -11.84 -0.74 5.77
CA ILE A 109 -11.51 -0.10 7.06
C ILE A 109 -12.21 -0.74 8.26
N ASN A 110 -13.39 -1.37 8.06
CA ASN A 110 -14.11 -2.06 9.12
C ASN A 110 -13.73 -3.54 9.28
N GLY A 111 -12.65 -3.98 8.67
CA GLY A 111 -12.18 -5.34 8.84
C GLY A 111 -11.49 -5.55 10.20
N LYS A 112 -11.76 -6.69 10.85
CA LYS A 112 -11.24 -7.03 12.19
C LYS A 112 -9.70 -6.92 12.26
N ASP A 113 -9.01 -7.33 11.20
CA ASP A 113 -7.55 -7.41 11.17
C ASP A 113 -6.91 -6.24 10.40
N ILE A 114 -7.56 -5.05 10.40
CA ILE A 114 -7.08 -3.89 9.64
C ILE A 114 -5.62 -3.54 9.95
N ASN A 115 -5.22 -3.63 11.21
CA ASN A 115 -3.85 -3.34 11.62
C ASN A 115 -2.83 -4.31 11.02
N ARG A 116 -3.22 -5.54 10.68
CA ARG A 116 -2.37 -6.52 10.03
C ARG A 116 -2.27 -6.22 8.54
N TYR A 117 -3.38 -6.34 7.81
CA TYR A 117 -3.33 -6.27 6.34
C TYR A 117 -3.03 -4.88 5.79
N SER A 118 -3.31 -3.80 6.52
CA SER A 118 -2.91 -2.45 6.12
C SER A 118 -1.38 -2.23 6.19
N ASN A 119 -0.66 -3.08 6.91
CA ASN A 119 0.79 -3.00 7.07
C ASN A 119 1.58 -3.95 6.15
N GLU A 120 0.92 -4.69 5.27
CA GLU A 120 1.60 -5.59 4.32
C GLU A 120 2.31 -4.84 3.18
N GLY A 121 2.16 -3.52 3.12
CA GLY A 121 2.79 -2.68 2.13
C GLY A 121 1.93 -2.47 0.88
N THR A 122 2.53 -1.86 -0.12
CA THR A 122 1.89 -1.56 -1.41
C THR A 122 2.11 -2.71 -2.39
N ALA A 123 1.15 -2.91 -3.29
CA ALA A 123 1.21 -4.00 -4.27
C ALA A 123 2.30 -3.80 -5.34
N THR A 124 2.60 -2.53 -5.69
CA THR A 124 3.54 -2.19 -6.74
C THR A 124 4.46 -1.03 -6.33
N PRO A 125 5.66 -0.89 -6.94
CA PRO A 125 6.57 0.21 -6.68
C PRO A 125 5.95 1.59 -6.96
N ASP A 126 5.09 1.72 -7.95
CA ASP A 126 4.44 2.98 -8.31
C ASP A 126 3.62 3.57 -7.14
N HIS A 127 3.01 2.72 -6.33
CA HIS A 127 2.32 3.17 -5.13
C HIS A 127 3.28 3.76 -4.10
N VAL A 128 4.48 3.19 -3.95
CA VAL A 128 5.49 3.70 -2.99
C VAL A 128 5.99 5.09 -3.37
N ILE A 129 6.08 5.39 -4.67
CA ILE A 129 6.48 6.72 -5.17
C ILE A 129 5.45 7.79 -4.79
N ARG A 130 4.16 7.43 -4.77
CA ARG A 130 3.05 8.38 -4.58
C ARG A 130 2.54 8.44 -3.15
N VAL A 131 2.62 7.33 -2.41
CA VAL A 131 2.09 7.20 -1.04
C VAL A 131 3.13 6.57 -0.12
N LYS A 132 2.92 6.69 1.19
CA LYS A 132 3.74 5.98 2.17
C LYS A 132 3.52 4.46 2.06
N PRO A 133 4.51 3.63 2.43
CA PRO A 133 4.42 2.16 2.29
C PRO A 133 3.31 1.52 3.15
N PHE A 134 2.83 2.24 4.16
CA PHE A 134 1.72 1.83 5.01
C PHE A 134 0.91 3.05 5.46
N PRO A 135 -0.41 2.91 5.69
CA PRO A 135 -1.25 3.98 6.19
C PRO A 135 -1.09 4.18 7.70
N LEU A 136 -1.50 5.35 8.19
CA LEU A 136 -1.77 5.56 9.59
C LEU A 136 -3.21 5.08 9.89
N VAL A 137 -3.34 4.10 10.78
CA VAL A 137 -4.64 3.59 11.23
C VAL A 137 -4.95 4.17 12.59
N ILE A 138 -6.09 4.87 12.70
CA ILE A 138 -6.63 5.38 13.96
C ILE A 138 -7.97 4.69 14.19
N SER A 139 -8.07 3.92 15.26
CA SER A 139 -9.28 3.15 15.59
C SER A 139 -9.78 3.59 16.98
N PRO A 140 -10.61 4.63 17.05
CA PRO A 140 -11.18 5.08 18.30
C PRO A 140 -12.20 4.07 18.83
N LYS A 141 -12.39 4.05 20.18
CA LYS A 141 -13.40 3.24 20.83
C LYS A 141 -14.82 3.75 20.54
N ALA A 142 -15.81 2.91 20.74
CA ALA A 142 -17.21 3.33 20.72
C ALA A 142 -17.43 4.45 21.77
N ASN A 143 -18.26 5.43 21.43
CA ASN A 143 -18.59 6.58 22.29
C ASN A 143 -17.36 7.45 22.69
N CYS A 144 -16.26 7.36 21.93
CA CYS A 144 -15.10 8.20 22.11
C CYS A 144 -15.51 9.69 21.97
N THR A 145 -15.04 10.52 22.90
CA THR A 145 -15.19 11.99 22.80
C THR A 145 -14.19 12.58 21.80
N LEU A 146 -14.41 13.83 21.40
CA LEU A 146 -13.49 14.51 20.48
C LEU A 146 -12.09 14.69 21.09
N ASP A 147 -11.99 14.95 22.39
CA ASP A 147 -10.72 15.09 23.11
C ASP A 147 -9.98 13.75 23.22
N GLU A 148 -10.71 12.66 23.49
CA GLU A 148 -10.13 11.33 23.47
C GLU A 148 -9.65 10.94 22.07
N PHE A 149 -10.39 11.31 21.01
CA PHE A 149 -9.94 11.14 19.62
C PHE A 149 -8.66 11.93 19.36
N LYS A 150 -8.58 13.20 19.79
CA LYS A 150 -7.39 14.04 19.65
C LYS A 150 -6.17 13.39 20.30
N ASN A 151 -6.28 12.97 21.56
CA ASN A 151 -5.19 12.33 22.30
C ASN A 151 -4.74 11.03 21.62
N LEU A 152 -5.69 10.22 21.16
CA LEU A 152 -5.40 8.99 20.40
C LEU A 152 -4.68 9.32 19.09
N ALA A 153 -5.16 10.30 18.34
CA ALA A 153 -4.56 10.73 17.08
C ALA A 153 -3.12 11.21 17.29
N GLU A 154 -2.85 12.08 18.28
CA GLU A 154 -1.50 12.54 18.63
C GLU A 154 -0.55 11.38 18.92
N LYS A 155 -0.98 10.42 19.74
CA LYS A 155 -0.21 9.22 20.06
C LYS A 155 0.10 8.43 18.77
N LYS A 156 -0.91 8.18 17.94
CA LYS A 156 -0.77 7.42 16.70
C LYS A 156 0.11 8.12 15.68
N PHE A 157 0.05 9.44 15.55
CA PHE A 157 0.96 10.22 14.72
C PHE A 157 2.42 10.11 15.19
N LYS A 158 2.69 10.19 16.50
CA LYS A 158 4.04 10.02 17.07
C LYS A 158 4.60 8.62 16.78
N GLU A 159 3.80 7.57 17.00
CA GLU A 159 4.15 6.18 16.71
C GLU A 159 4.45 5.99 15.21
N TYR A 160 3.59 6.53 14.33
CA TYR A 160 3.74 6.43 12.88
C TYR A 160 5.00 7.14 12.38
N ARG A 161 5.27 8.37 12.84
CA ARG A 161 6.49 9.11 12.49
C ARG A 161 7.75 8.33 12.86
N LYS A 162 7.77 7.72 14.06
CA LYS A 162 8.90 6.87 14.52
C LYS A 162 9.08 5.64 13.62
N LYS A 163 7.97 4.96 13.29
CA LYS A 163 7.97 3.80 12.40
C LYS A 163 8.46 4.17 11.00
N TYR A 164 7.95 5.26 10.43
CA TYR A 164 8.34 5.71 9.10
C TYR A 164 9.82 6.13 9.04
N LYS A 165 10.32 6.81 10.07
CA LYS A 165 11.74 7.17 10.15
C LYS A 165 12.64 5.93 10.15
N LYS A 166 12.29 4.88 10.88
CA LYS A 166 13.02 3.60 10.85
C LYS A 166 13.04 2.98 9.45
N TYR A 167 11.86 2.94 8.81
CA TYR A 167 11.74 2.45 7.43
C TYR A 167 12.62 3.25 6.47
N PHE A 168 12.56 4.58 6.52
CA PHE A 168 13.33 5.47 5.65
C PHE A 168 14.85 5.25 5.80
N VAL A 169 15.35 5.19 7.02
CA VAL A 169 16.79 4.96 7.30
C VAL A 169 17.24 3.58 6.78
N ALA A 170 16.45 2.54 7.01
CA ALA A 170 16.77 1.20 6.54
C ALA A 170 16.78 1.09 5.01
N THR A 171 15.86 1.79 4.34
CA THR A 171 15.78 1.81 2.87
C THR A 171 16.92 2.63 2.26
N LYS A 172 17.27 3.78 2.87
CA LYS A 172 18.38 4.62 2.41
C LYS A 172 19.71 3.86 2.45
N LYS A 173 20.00 3.12 3.50
CA LYS A 173 21.22 2.29 3.60
C LYS A 173 21.29 1.26 2.47
N LYS A 174 20.19 0.56 2.17
CA LYS A 174 20.13 -0.45 1.10
C LYS A 174 20.27 0.12 -0.32
N SER A 175 19.97 1.39 -0.53
CA SER A 175 20.11 2.03 -1.85
C SER A 175 21.50 2.56 -2.12
N GLN A 176 22.37 2.61 -1.12
CA GLN A 176 23.78 3.06 -1.23
C GLN A 176 24.77 1.89 -1.35
N GLU A 177 24.33 0.67 -1.11
CA GLU A 177 25.05 -0.58 -1.40
C GLU A 177 24.71 -1.09 -2.81
#